data_912915aab04351b038f3dcffdbab7789
#
_entry.id   912915aab04351b038f3dcffdbab7789
#
_cell.length_a   1.000
_cell.length_b   1.000
_cell.length_c   1.000
_cell.angle_alpha   90.00
_cell.angle_beta   90.00
_cell.angle_gamma   90.00
#
_symmetry.space_group_name_H-M   'P 1'
#
loop_
_entity.id
_entity.type
_entity.pdbx_description
1 polymer ?
#
loop_
_entity_poly.entity_id
_entity_poly.type
_entity_poly.pdbx_seq_one_letter_code
_entity_poly.pdbx_strand_id
1 'polypeptide(L)'
;MNQKNLLEVDWSKIPAPADDGAAAHLVGMMVPPIGLVATDDTSVTLSALPGRTVVFAYPRTGEPGKISLVDDWDMIPGARGCTPQTCAFRDLFAELKAAGAAQVFGLSTQSNAYQAEMASRLHLPFPVLSDEKLALTRALDLPTMEVAGLTLIRRLALIVDEGRISHVFYPVFPPDRNAGDVLAWLKENKV
;
A
#
# COMPACT_ATOMS: atom_id res chain seq x y z
N MET A 1 5.45 -24.35 -17.90
CA MET A 1 5.18 -23.73 -16.59
C MET A 1 4.37 -22.46 -16.84
N ASN A 2 3.14 -22.42 -16.35
CA ASN A 2 2.26 -21.26 -16.55
C ASN A 2 2.84 -20.09 -15.72
N GLN A 3 3.39 -19.07 -16.39
CA GLN A 3 3.68 -17.80 -15.72
C GLN A 3 2.33 -17.30 -15.17
N LYS A 4 2.17 -17.34 -13.84
CA LYS A 4 0.99 -16.74 -13.21
C LYS A 4 0.93 -15.28 -13.66
N ASN A 5 -0.12 -14.91 -14.39
CA ASN A 5 -0.35 -13.52 -14.73
C ASN A 5 -0.60 -12.74 -13.44
N LEU A 6 0.30 -11.84 -13.08
CA LEU A 6 0.23 -11.06 -11.82
C LEU A 6 -0.92 -10.06 -11.82
N LEU A 7 -1.50 -9.77 -13.00
CA LEU A 7 -2.55 -8.77 -13.18
C LEU A 7 -3.95 -9.38 -13.24
N GLU A 8 -4.09 -10.60 -13.76
CA GLU A 8 -5.38 -11.28 -13.88
C GLU A 8 -5.58 -12.23 -12.71
N VAL A 9 -6.42 -11.83 -11.75
CA VAL A 9 -6.73 -12.61 -10.56
C VAL A 9 -8.23 -12.82 -10.47
N ASP A 10 -8.63 -14.08 -10.36
CA ASP A 10 -10.01 -14.44 -10.01
C ASP A 10 -10.18 -14.34 -8.48
N TRP A 11 -10.65 -13.18 -8.03
CA TRP A 11 -10.80 -12.88 -6.60
C TRP A 11 -11.79 -13.82 -5.88
N SER A 12 -12.70 -14.48 -6.60
CA SER A 12 -13.62 -15.44 -6.00
C SER A 12 -12.92 -16.69 -5.44
N LYS A 13 -11.69 -16.95 -5.87
CA LYS A 13 -10.86 -18.08 -5.46
C LYS A 13 -9.80 -17.72 -4.41
N ILE A 14 -9.71 -16.44 -4.04
CA ILE A 14 -8.74 -15.94 -3.07
C ILE A 14 -9.46 -15.66 -1.75
N PRO A 15 -8.97 -16.15 -0.61
CA PRO A 15 -9.55 -15.86 0.68
C PRO A 15 -9.56 -14.36 0.97
N ALA A 16 -10.74 -13.78 1.23
CA ALA A 16 -10.86 -12.41 1.66
C ALA A 16 -10.38 -12.25 3.11
N PRO A 17 -9.62 -11.19 3.44
CA PRO A 17 -9.28 -10.89 4.82
C PRO A 17 -10.54 -10.46 5.58
N ALA A 18 -10.67 -10.90 6.84
CA ALA A 18 -11.71 -10.41 7.73
C ALA A 18 -11.28 -9.09 8.37
N ASP A 19 -12.24 -8.21 8.66
CA ASP A 19 -12.01 -7.05 9.50
C ASP A 19 -11.87 -7.52 10.96
N ASP A 20 -10.67 -7.42 11.50
CA ASP A 20 -10.33 -7.79 12.87
C ASP A 20 -10.20 -6.56 13.78
N GLY A 21 -10.53 -5.36 13.28
CA GLY A 21 -10.44 -4.10 14.01
C GLY A 21 -9.00 -3.60 14.21
N ALA A 22 -8.01 -4.26 13.63
CA ALA A 22 -6.59 -3.95 13.89
C ALA A 22 -6.15 -2.54 13.42
N ALA A 23 -6.93 -1.88 12.56
CA ALA A 23 -6.66 -0.53 12.08
C ALA A 23 -7.57 0.56 12.72
N ALA A 24 -8.48 0.18 13.63
CA ALA A 24 -9.48 1.11 14.17
C ALA A 24 -8.88 2.30 14.95
N HIS A 25 -7.73 2.10 15.60
CA HIS A 25 -7.02 3.11 16.36
C HIS A 25 -6.33 4.18 15.51
N LEU A 26 -6.11 3.92 14.23
CA LEU A 26 -5.29 4.79 13.36
C LEU A 26 -5.96 6.14 13.05
N VAL A 27 -7.29 6.17 12.93
CA VAL A 27 -8.02 7.43 12.62
C VAL A 27 -7.81 8.44 13.72
N GLY A 28 -7.37 9.64 13.35
CA GLY A 28 -7.06 10.73 14.26
C GLY A 28 -5.62 10.75 14.80
N MET A 29 -4.83 9.69 14.60
CA MET A 29 -3.42 9.67 15.00
C MET A 29 -2.60 10.66 14.16
N MET A 30 -1.63 11.29 14.81
CA MET A 30 -0.55 11.99 14.11
C MET A 30 0.47 10.98 13.61
N VAL A 31 0.85 11.11 12.35
CA VAL A 31 1.94 10.29 11.80
C VAL A 31 3.25 10.74 12.45
N PRO A 32 4.06 9.82 12.98
CA PRO A 32 5.33 10.18 13.62
C PRO A 32 6.34 10.73 12.60
N PRO A 33 7.32 11.56 13.02
CA PRO A 33 8.30 12.19 12.14
C PRO A 33 9.42 11.21 11.76
N ILE A 34 9.04 10.13 11.08
CA ILE A 34 9.95 9.08 10.63
C ILE A 34 10.26 9.30 9.14
N GLY A 35 11.54 9.42 8.81
CA GLY A 35 12.00 9.48 7.43
C GLY A 35 12.03 8.07 6.80
N LEU A 36 11.37 7.91 5.66
CA LEU A 36 11.37 6.68 4.86
C LEU A 36 12.09 6.93 3.54
N VAL A 37 12.89 5.97 3.11
CA VAL A 37 13.53 6.05 1.78
C VAL A 37 12.49 5.72 0.71
N ALA A 38 12.43 6.55 -0.31
CA ALA A 38 11.54 6.40 -1.46
C ALA A 38 12.30 5.86 -2.69
N THR A 39 11.58 5.28 -3.64
CA THR A 39 12.15 4.67 -4.86
C THR A 39 12.78 5.66 -5.84
N ASP A 40 12.65 6.96 -5.59
CA ASP A 40 13.33 8.06 -6.29
C ASP A 40 14.57 8.57 -5.51
N ASP A 41 15.03 7.80 -4.53
CA ASP A 41 16.17 8.07 -3.65
C ASP A 41 15.98 9.30 -2.72
N THR A 42 14.76 9.83 -2.62
CA THR A 42 14.44 10.88 -1.64
C THR A 42 14.13 10.28 -0.27
N SER A 43 14.20 11.11 0.76
CA SER A 43 13.71 10.78 2.10
C SER A 43 12.40 11.51 2.34
N VAL A 44 11.34 10.74 2.60
CA VAL A 44 9.99 11.26 2.81
C VAL A 44 9.60 11.12 4.27
N THR A 45 9.17 12.23 4.89
CA THR A 45 8.58 12.26 6.23
C THR A 45 7.10 12.61 6.08
N LEU A 46 6.22 11.62 6.17
CA LEU A 46 4.80 11.78 5.89
C LEU A 46 4.13 12.86 6.75
N SER A 47 4.57 13.01 8.03
CA SER A 47 4.04 14.04 8.94
C SER A 47 4.39 15.48 8.56
N ALA A 48 5.38 15.67 7.69
CA ALA A 48 5.84 16.99 7.26
C ALA A 48 5.29 17.41 5.89
N LEU A 49 4.51 16.54 5.24
CA LEU A 49 3.97 16.82 3.92
C LEU A 49 2.74 17.74 4.02
N PRO A 50 2.69 18.80 3.20
CA PRO A 50 1.53 19.68 3.17
C PRO A 50 0.38 19.05 2.39
N GLY A 51 -0.85 19.40 2.78
CA GLY A 51 -2.06 18.97 2.10
C GLY A 51 -2.38 17.50 2.34
N ARG A 52 -3.23 16.98 1.48
CA ARG A 52 -3.75 15.61 1.57
C ARG A 52 -2.83 14.61 0.91
N THR A 53 -2.35 13.64 1.67
CA THR A 53 -1.50 12.53 1.19
C THR A 53 -2.27 11.22 1.21
N VAL A 54 -2.22 10.47 0.12
CA VAL A 54 -2.71 9.09 0.02
C VAL A 54 -1.55 8.13 0.16
N VAL A 55 -1.63 7.20 1.11
CA VAL A 55 -0.62 6.14 1.30
C VAL A 55 -1.33 4.79 1.21
N PHE A 56 -1.01 3.98 0.22
CA PHE A 56 -1.51 2.61 0.14
C PHE A 56 -0.41 1.61 0.50
N ALA A 57 -0.70 0.77 1.49
CA ALA A 57 0.23 -0.25 1.95
C ALA A 57 -0.15 -1.63 1.40
N TYR A 58 0.87 -2.45 1.17
CA TYR A 58 0.72 -3.81 0.69
C TYR A 58 1.78 -4.73 1.30
N PRO A 59 1.49 -6.04 1.47
CA PRO A 59 2.42 -6.96 2.08
C PRO A 59 3.71 -7.12 1.28
N ARG A 60 3.60 -7.59 0.04
CA ARG A 60 4.76 -7.88 -0.80
C ARG A 60 4.37 -8.02 -2.27
N THR A 61 5.08 -7.33 -3.14
CA THR A 61 5.06 -7.58 -4.58
C THR A 61 6.00 -8.72 -4.95
N GLY A 62 5.67 -9.45 -6.03
CA GLY A 62 6.56 -10.43 -6.64
C GLY A 62 7.30 -9.86 -7.84
N GLU A 63 8.40 -10.49 -8.23
CA GLU A 63 9.07 -10.27 -9.50
C GLU A 63 8.62 -11.32 -10.53
N PRO A 64 8.41 -10.94 -11.81
CA PRO A 64 8.09 -11.89 -12.85
C PRO A 64 9.13 -13.01 -12.95
N GLY A 65 8.67 -14.26 -13.05
CA GLY A 65 9.54 -15.42 -13.17
C GLY A 65 10.18 -15.91 -11.87
N LYS A 66 10.02 -15.20 -10.75
CA LYS A 66 10.43 -15.67 -9.42
C LYS A 66 9.31 -16.40 -8.71
N ILE A 67 9.67 -17.35 -7.86
CA ILE A 67 8.73 -18.06 -7.00
C ILE A 67 8.19 -17.13 -5.92
N SER A 68 6.96 -17.40 -5.46
CA SER A 68 6.37 -16.72 -4.30
C SER A 68 7.20 -16.97 -3.04
N LEU A 69 7.03 -16.11 -2.03
CA LEU A 69 7.70 -16.24 -0.73
C LEU A 69 7.44 -17.60 -0.08
N VAL A 70 6.20 -18.10 -0.22
CA VAL A 70 5.75 -19.43 0.19
C VAL A 70 4.83 -20.01 -0.90
N ASP A 71 4.69 -21.33 -0.95
CA ASP A 71 3.90 -22.01 -1.99
C ASP A 71 2.41 -21.67 -1.92
N ASP A 72 1.89 -21.48 -0.72
CA ASP A 72 0.50 -21.15 -0.42
C ASP A 72 0.21 -19.64 -0.33
N TRP A 73 1.09 -18.80 -0.84
CA TRP A 73 0.96 -17.33 -0.80
C TRP A 73 -0.44 -16.82 -1.19
N ASP A 74 -1.03 -17.42 -2.23
CA ASP A 74 -2.34 -17.01 -2.73
C ASP A 74 -3.49 -17.38 -1.76
N MET A 75 -3.26 -18.30 -0.83
CA MET A 75 -4.23 -18.74 0.17
C MET A 75 -4.14 -17.98 1.49
N ILE A 76 -3.13 -17.12 1.66
CA ILE A 76 -3.01 -16.24 2.82
C ILE A 76 -3.96 -15.05 2.62
N PRO A 77 -4.98 -14.84 3.49
CA PRO A 77 -5.92 -13.74 3.34
C PRO A 77 -5.20 -12.38 3.29
N GLY A 78 -5.47 -11.61 2.22
CA GLY A 78 -4.86 -10.29 2.02
C GLY A 78 -3.44 -10.28 1.44
N ALA A 79 -2.77 -11.44 1.24
CA ALA A 79 -1.41 -11.46 0.69
C ALA A 79 -1.39 -11.21 -0.82
N ARG A 80 -2.23 -11.91 -1.59
CA ARG A 80 -2.28 -11.78 -3.05
C ARG A 80 -2.79 -10.41 -3.49
N GLY A 81 -2.25 -9.87 -4.60
CA GLY A 81 -2.82 -8.71 -5.29
C GLY A 81 -2.08 -7.39 -5.11
N CYS A 82 -0.82 -7.39 -4.65
CA CYS A 82 -0.05 -6.16 -4.49
C CYS A 82 0.20 -5.47 -5.84
N THR A 83 0.55 -6.22 -6.88
CA THR A 83 0.73 -5.67 -8.24
C THR A 83 -0.58 -5.11 -8.81
N PRO A 84 -1.73 -5.81 -8.82
CA PRO A 84 -3.01 -5.23 -9.21
C PRO A 84 -3.38 -3.97 -8.45
N GLN A 85 -3.20 -3.92 -7.12
CA GLN A 85 -3.43 -2.70 -6.33
C GLN A 85 -2.54 -1.55 -6.81
N THR A 86 -1.25 -1.77 -6.94
CA THR A 86 -0.29 -0.73 -7.36
C THR A 86 -0.61 -0.22 -8.77
N CYS A 87 -0.96 -1.11 -9.70
CA CYS A 87 -1.39 -0.74 -11.05
C CYS A 87 -2.69 0.09 -11.03
N ALA A 88 -3.66 -0.25 -10.17
CA ALA A 88 -4.89 0.54 -10.05
C ALA A 88 -4.62 1.98 -9.56
N PHE A 89 -3.70 2.16 -8.59
CA PHE A 89 -3.26 3.50 -8.18
C PHE A 89 -2.50 4.25 -9.28
N ARG A 90 -1.66 3.55 -10.06
CA ARG A 90 -1.00 4.13 -11.25
C ARG A 90 -2.01 4.61 -12.27
N ASP A 91 -2.97 3.77 -12.61
CA ASP A 91 -3.94 4.04 -13.68
C ASP A 91 -4.91 5.16 -13.31
N LEU A 92 -5.22 5.34 -12.01
CA LEU A 92 -6.08 6.41 -11.49
C LEU A 92 -5.30 7.60 -10.92
N PHE A 93 -3.98 7.68 -11.12
CA PHE A 93 -3.15 8.70 -10.48
C PHE A 93 -3.58 10.13 -10.83
N ALA A 94 -3.88 10.41 -12.10
CA ALA A 94 -4.31 11.73 -12.54
C ALA A 94 -5.65 12.14 -11.89
N GLU A 95 -6.59 11.20 -11.79
CA GLU A 95 -7.90 11.42 -11.17
C GLU A 95 -7.78 11.62 -9.65
N LEU A 96 -6.90 10.87 -8.96
CA LEU A 96 -6.61 11.05 -7.55
C LEU A 96 -6.05 12.45 -7.28
N LYS A 97 -5.10 12.91 -8.11
CA LYS A 97 -4.55 14.27 -8.05
C LYS A 97 -5.64 15.32 -8.26
N ALA A 98 -6.49 15.14 -9.27
CA ALA A 98 -7.60 16.04 -9.57
C ALA A 98 -8.67 16.04 -8.45
N ALA A 99 -8.83 14.96 -7.73
CA ALA A 99 -9.74 14.85 -6.58
C ALA A 99 -9.17 15.39 -5.26
N GLY A 100 -7.95 15.96 -5.27
CA GLY A 100 -7.36 16.66 -4.13
C GLY A 100 -6.22 15.93 -3.43
N ALA A 101 -5.74 14.78 -3.93
CA ALA A 101 -4.53 14.16 -3.41
C ALA A 101 -3.30 15.00 -3.78
N ALA A 102 -2.71 15.71 -2.82
CA ALA A 102 -1.45 16.43 -3.02
C ALA A 102 -0.29 15.47 -3.28
N GLN A 103 -0.29 14.31 -2.64
CA GLN A 103 0.72 13.25 -2.79
C GLN A 103 0.07 11.88 -2.81
N VAL A 104 0.71 10.93 -3.50
CA VAL A 104 0.35 9.49 -3.49
C VAL A 104 1.62 8.68 -3.30
N PHE A 105 1.62 7.73 -2.37
CA PHE A 105 2.74 6.83 -2.12
C PHE A 105 2.27 5.39 -1.95
N GLY A 106 3.05 4.45 -2.49
CA GLY A 106 3.00 3.07 -2.02
C GLY A 106 3.84 2.91 -0.75
N LEU A 107 3.56 1.89 0.06
CA LEU A 107 4.30 1.57 1.28
C LEU A 107 4.42 0.05 1.45
N SER A 108 5.61 -0.43 1.75
CA SER A 108 5.84 -1.84 2.09
C SER A 108 7.08 -1.99 2.97
N THR A 109 7.21 -3.14 3.64
CA THR A 109 8.43 -3.53 4.38
C THR A 109 9.52 -4.13 3.49
N GLN A 110 9.32 -4.16 2.17
CA GLN A 110 10.35 -4.58 1.23
C GLN A 110 11.46 -3.52 1.14
N SER A 111 12.68 -3.95 0.79
CA SER A 111 13.81 -3.02 0.61
C SER A 111 13.57 -2.02 -0.51
N ASN A 112 14.19 -0.84 -0.41
CA ASN A 112 14.07 0.19 -1.43
C ASN A 112 14.49 -0.31 -2.81
N ALA A 113 15.59 -1.05 -2.91
CA ALA A 113 16.08 -1.61 -4.19
C ALA A 113 15.05 -2.54 -4.84
N TYR A 114 14.37 -3.38 -4.04
CA TYR A 114 13.33 -4.28 -4.56
C TYR A 114 12.12 -3.50 -5.10
N GLN A 115 11.71 -2.46 -4.38
CA GLN A 115 10.59 -1.62 -4.78
C GLN A 115 10.93 -0.71 -5.96
N ALA A 116 12.19 -0.27 -6.10
CA ALA A 116 12.65 0.54 -7.24
C ALA A 116 12.58 -0.27 -8.56
N GLU A 117 12.93 -1.56 -8.54
CA GLU A 117 12.74 -2.46 -9.70
C GLU A 117 11.26 -2.49 -10.12
N MET A 118 10.36 -2.74 -9.15
CA MET A 118 8.92 -2.77 -9.41
C MET A 118 8.42 -1.43 -9.94
N ALA A 119 8.79 -0.32 -9.32
CA ALA A 119 8.37 1.02 -9.72
C ALA A 119 8.78 1.34 -11.16
N SER A 120 10.01 0.99 -11.53
CA SER A 120 10.53 1.14 -12.89
C SER A 120 9.77 0.27 -13.89
N ARG A 121 9.62 -1.03 -13.60
CA ARG A 121 8.94 -2.00 -14.47
C ARG A 121 7.47 -1.68 -14.69
N LEU A 122 6.79 -1.17 -13.67
CA LEU A 122 5.36 -0.79 -13.74
C LEU A 122 5.15 0.66 -14.19
N HIS A 123 6.22 1.43 -14.44
CA HIS A 123 6.16 2.84 -14.81
C HIS A 123 5.30 3.66 -13.84
N LEU A 124 5.58 3.55 -12.54
CA LEU A 124 4.79 4.25 -11.51
C LEU A 124 5.03 5.77 -11.58
N PRO A 125 3.97 6.60 -11.60
CA PRO A 125 4.07 8.05 -11.59
C PRO A 125 4.28 8.64 -10.18
N PHE A 126 4.41 7.80 -9.18
CA PHE A 126 4.62 8.14 -7.77
C PHE A 126 5.69 7.24 -7.15
N PRO A 127 6.41 7.72 -6.14
CA PRO A 127 7.38 6.90 -5.42
C PRO A 127 6.72 5.90 -4.47
N VAL A 128 7.48 4.87 -4.13
CA VAL A 128 7.11 3.86 -3.15
C VAL A 128 8.07 3.95 -1.96
N LEU A 129 7.53 3.94 -0.75
CA LEU A 129 8.25 4.09 0.49
C LEU A 129 8.67 2.72 1.05
N SER A 130 9.90 2.62 1.53
CA SER A 130 10.43 1.43 2.19
C SER A 130 10.41 1.62 3.71
N ASP A 131 9.64 0.80 4.40
CA ASP A 131 9.72 0.65 5.87
C ASP A 131 10.40 -0.68 6.25
N GLU A 132 11.51 -1.00 5.57
CA GLU A 132 12.28 -2.23 5.79
C GLU A 132 12.71 -2.40 7.26
N LYS A 133 12.90 -1.30 7.98
CA LYS A 133 13.26 -1.30 9.40
C LYS A 133 12.05 -1.38 10.33
N LEU A 134 10.83 -1.43 9.80
CA LEU A 134 9.58 -1.45 10.56
C LEU A 134 9.43 -0.25 11.51
N ALA A 135 10.04 0.89 11.20
CA ALA A 135 10.02 2.05 12.09
C ALA A 135 8.64 2.70 12.12
N LEU A 136 8.05 2.98 10.95
CA LEU A 136 6.70 3.52 10.84
C LEU A 136 5.66 2.49 11.27
N THR A 137 5.83 1.23 10.81
CA THR A 137 4.94 0.11 11.15
C THR A 137 4.78 -0.03 12.66
N ARG A 138 5.88 -0.04 13.42
CA ARG A 138 5.84 -0.13 14.89
C ARG A 138 5.28 1.12 15.56
N ALA A 139 5.68 2.30 15.07
CA ALA A 139 5.27 3.56 15.71
C ALA A 139 3.77 3.86 15.54
N LEU A 140 3.15 3.40 14.47
CA LEU A 140 1.71 3.50 14.23
C LEU A 140 0.94 2.23 14.64
N ASP A 141 1.64 1.17 15.07
CA ASP A 141 1.03 -0.15 15.30
C ASP A 141 0.18 -0.60 14.09
N LEU A 142 0.79 -0.49 12.89
CA LEU A 142 0.09 -0.89 11.65
C LEU A 142 -0.23 -2.39 11.68
N PRO A 143 -1.39 -2.80 11.14
CA PRO A 143 -1.72 -4.21 11.02
C PRO A 143 -0.66 -4.99 10.25
N THR A 144 -0.15 -6.07 10.80
CA THR A 144 0.89 -6.90 10.20
C THR A 144 0.50 -8.36 10.12
N MET A 145 1.24 -9.11 9.32
CA MET A 145 1.22 -10.57 9.27
C MET A 145 2.64 -11.11 9.20
N GLU A 146 2.86 -12.27 9.78
CA GLU A 146 4.14 -12.97 9.73
C GLU A 146 4.09 -14.05 8.65
N VAL A 147 5.01 -13.99 7.67
CA VAL A 147 5.12 -15.01 6.61
C VAL A 147 6.60 -15.32 6.37
N ALA A 148 6.96 -16.59 6.50
CA ALA A 148 8.34 -17.07 6.33
C ALA A 148 9.38 -16.27 7.16
N GLY A 149 9.01 -15.87 8.38
CA GLY A 149 9.88 -15.09 9.29
C GLY A 149 10.01 -13.60 8.94
N LEU A 150 9.20 -13.11 7.99
CA LEU A 150 9.14 -11.68 7.64
C LEU A 150 7.87 -11.05 8.20
N THR A 151 8.00 -9.88 8.81
CA THR A 151 6.88 -9.04 9.21
C THR A 151 6.45 -8.20 8.01
N LEU A 152 5.23 -8.42 7.53
CA LEU A 152 4.65 -7.72 6.38
C LEU A 152 3.47 -6.87 6.83
N ILE A 153 3.35 -5.65 6.28
CA ILE A 153 2.17 -4.81 6.53
C ILE A 153 0.97 -5.44 5.84
N ARG A 154 -0.15 -5.59 6.54
CA ARG A 154 -1.42 -5.97 5.92
C ARG A 154 -1.90 -4.85 5.00
N ARG A 155 -2.64 -5.24 3.97
CA ARG A 155 -3.14 -4.30 2.97
C ARG A 155 -4.12 -3.31 3.58
N LEU A 156 -3.81 -2.02 3.42
CA LEU A 156 -4.66 -0.90 3.83
C LEU A 156 -4.36 0.34 2.98
N ALA A 157 -5.20 1.35 3.07
CA ALA A 157 -4.84 2.69 2.60
C ALA A 157 -5.17 3.73 3.67
N LEU A 158 -4.34 4.75 3.75
CA LEU A 158 -4.45 5.87 4.67
C LEU A 158 -4.66 7.16 3.89
N ILE A 159 -5.56 8.00 4.37
CA ILE A 159 -5.61 9.41 4.00
C ILE A 159 -4.98 10.20 5.15
N VAL A 160 -3.96 10.98 4.82
CA VAL A 160 -3.23 11.80 5.78
C VAL A 160 -3.40 13.26 5.40
N ASP A 161 -4.05 14.03 6.25
CA ASP A 161 -4.27 15.47 6.08
C ASP A 161 -3.35 16.22 7.06
N GLU A 162 -2.41 17.00 6.54
CA GLU A 162 -1.47 17.80 7.36
C GLU A 162 -0.81 16.96 8.48
N GLY A 163 -0.35 15.76 8.14
CA GLY A 163 0.31 14.85 9.08
C GLY A 163 -0.62 14.05 10.00
N ARG A 164 -1.94 14.21 9.91
CA ARG A 164 -2.93 13.46 10.70
C ARG A 164 -3.67 12.45 9.82
N ILE A 165 -3.81 11.23 10.28
CA ILE A 165 -4.61 10.20 9.60
C ILE A 165 -6.09 10.58 9.73
N SER A 166 -6.72 10.97 8.63
CA SER A 166 -8.13 11.37 8.59
C SER A 166 -9.07 10.23 8.20
N HIS A 167 -8.57 9.25 7.45
CA HIS A 167 -9.35 8.07 7.06
C HIS A 167 -8.47 6.84 6.83
N VAL A 168 -9.05 5.66 7.02
CA VAL A 168 -8.39 4.36 6.84
C VAL A 168 -9.31 3.43 6.07
N PHE A 169 -8.78 2.82 5.02
CA PHE A 169 -9.41 1.70 4.32
C PHE A 169 -8.77 0.40 4.81
N TYR A 170 -9.51 -0.38 5.58
CA TYR A 170 -9.06 -1.67 6.12
C TYR A 170 -10.26 -2.54 6.52
N PRO A 171 -10.24 -3.83 6.21
CA PRO A 171 -9.32 -4.49 5.29
C PRO A 171 -9.62 -4.10 3.83
N VAL A 172 -8.62 -4.23 2.95
CA VAL A 172 -8.79 -3.96 1.51
C VAL A 172 -8.96 -5.27 0.75
N PHE A 173 -10.13 -5.44 0.11
CA PHE A 173 -10.41 -6.57 -0.78
C PHE A 173 -11.62 -6.27 -1.69
N PRO A 174 -11.56 -6.60 -3.00
CA PRO A 174 -10.36 -7.02 -3.72
C PRO A 174 -9.34 -5.87 -3.87
N PRO A 175 -8.03 -6.18 -3.97
CA PRO A 175 -6.96 -5.18 -3.98
C PRO A 175 -7.04 -4.15 -5.12
N ASP A 176 -7.44 -4.57 -6.30
CA ASP A 176 -7.54 -3.73 -7.50
C ASP A 176 -8.66 -2.67 -7.42
N ARG A 177 -9.61 -2.80 -6.49
CA ARG A 177 -10.66 -1.79 -6.25
C ARG A 177 -10.22 -0.67 -5.33
N ASN A 178 -9.16 -0.85 -4.56
CA ASN A 178 -8.75 0.09 -3.52
C ASN A 178 -8.53 1.52 -4.02
N ALA A 179 -7.88 1.70 -5.16
CA ALA A 179 -7.67 3.03 -5.74
C ALA A 179 -8.99 3.72 -6.12
N GLY A 180 -9.97 2.94 -6.63
CA GLY A 180 -11.31 3.42 -6.93
C GLY A 180 -12.08 3.84 -5.68
N ASP A 181 -11.98 3.06 -4.60
CA ASP A 181 -12.62 3.36 -3.31
C ASP A 181 -12.03 4.65 -2.70
N VAL A 182 -10.70 4.79 -2.76
CA VAL A 182 -9.99 6.02 -2.34
C VAL A 182 -10.44 7.22 -3.18
N LEU A 183 -10.52 7.06 -4.51
CA LEU A 183 -10.96 8.14 -5.40
C LEU A 183 -12.41 8.57 -5.11
N ALA A 184 -13.31 7.62 -4.87
CA ALA A 184 -14.69 7.91 -4.49
C ALA A 184 -14.74 8.73 -3.20
N TRP A 185 -14.00 8.29 -2.17
CA TRP A 185 -13.92 8.99 -0.89
C TRP A 185 -13.38 10.42 -1.05
N LEU A 186 -12.30 10.62 -1.83
CA LEU A 186 -11.73 11.95 -2.09
C LEU A 186 -12.74 12.89 -2.75
N LYS A 187 -13.56 12.41 -3.68
CA LYS A 187 -14.58 13.21 -4.35
C LYS A 187 -15.69 13.65 -3.40
N GLU A 188 -16.03 12.83 -2.40
CA GLU A 188 -17.05 13.12 -1.39
C GLU A 188 -16.52 14.02 -0.25
N ASN A 189 -15.21 13.98 0.03
CA ASN A 189 -14.56 14.67 1.13
C ASN A 189 -13.56 15.73 0.62
N LYS A 190 -14.02 16.64 -0.21
CA LYS A 190 -13.20 17.73 -0.75
C LYS A 190 -12.69 18.64 0.38
N VAL A 191 -11.42 19.06 0.30
CA VAL A 191 -10.79 20.05 1.17
C VAL A 191 -11.00 21.42 0.60
#